data_191ab23699149fcfc2e855493db8a149
#
_entry.id   191ab23699149fcfc2e855493db8a149
#
_cell.length_a   1.000
_cell.length_b   1.000
_cell.length_c   1.000
_cell.angle_alpha   90.00
_cell.angle_beta   90.00
_cell.angle_gamma   90.00
#
_symmetry.space_group_name_H-M   'P 1'
#
loop_
_entity.id
_entity.type
_entity.pdbx_description
1 polymer ?
#
loop_
_entity_poly.entity_id
_entity_poly.type
_entity_poly.pdbx_seq_one_letter_code
_entity_poly.pdbx_strand_id
1 'polypeptide(L)'
;MIDNSFIGKNKLELDTPCLTIDINALKKNLAVMQKFGQKNAINIRPHCKTHKCSRLAQMQIEYGAIGVCVAKVSEAEVLINNGINNVLITSPVITSNKLNRFQKCLQKSPGTLLVVDNENNLKDLNLLGENIQTKVNVLIDLNSGIGRTGINNEKVIAFAQLISTYPWLKLVGVQCYAGNLQHIHSYQERKERSLKVMKAASGVVRQLNEHGFNCNILTGTGTGTYDIDMQDTLVTEIQPGSYTVMDVEYREIESEFNSKFNTFTNAMSLLTTVISSNNENHVTVDAGTKGIYVDAHHKPHIINFDGLHYDWNGFGDEHGKITADAGFKLPVNLDVIELIVPHCDPTINLYDYFYIIENDIVIDVWDIDLRGKSQ
;
A
#
# COMPACT_ATOMS: atom_id res chain seq x y z
N MET A 1 -21.43 2.88 12.99
CA MET A 1 -22.12 1.65 12.52
C MET A 1 -22.15 1.76 11.01
N ILE A 2 -21.85 0.68 10.30
CA ILE A 2 -21.95 0.61 8.84
C ILE A 2 -23.41 0.89 8.47
N ASP A 3 -23.61 1.84 7.57
CA ASP A 3 -24.94 2.08 7.00
C ASP A 3 -25.16 1.18 5.79
N ASN A 4 -25.84 0.07 6.01
CA ASN A 4 -26.18 -0.89 4.96
C ASN A 4 -27.44 -0.48 4.15
N SER A 5 -28.02 0.70 4.40
CA SER A 5 -29.25 1.16 3.72
C SER A 5 -29.04 1.42 2.22
N PHE A 6 -27.79 1.55 1.79
CA PHE A 6 -27.43 1.75 0.39
C PHE A 6 -27.26 0.45 -0.40
N ILE A 7 -27.20 -0.71 0.25
CA ILE A 7 -27.09 -2.00 -0.46
C ILE A 7 -28.31 -2.22 -1.34
N GLY A 8 -28.06 -2.53 -2.62
CA GLY A 8 -29.07 -2.69 -3.66
C GLY A 8 -29.44 -1.40 -4.41
N LYS A 9 -28.94 -0.24 -3.98
CA LYS A 9 -29.12 1.05 -4.68
C LYS A 9 -28.06 1.29 -5.74
N ASN A 10 -28.36 2.21 -6.66
CA ASN A 10 -27.35 2.69 -7.61
C ASN A 10 -26.27 3.52 -6.88
N LYS A 11 -25.01 3.43 -7.34
CA LYS A 11 -23.90 4.18 -6.76
C LYS A 11 -24.13 5.70 -6.75
N LEU A 12 -24.92 6.22 -7.72
CA LEU A 12 -25.24 7.65 -7.81
C LEU A 12 -26.24 8.12 -6.71
N GLU A 13 -26.80 7.19 -5.92
CA GLU A 13 -27.66 7.50 -4.78
C GLU A 13 -26.87 7.52 -3.44
N LEU A 14 -25.56 7.29 -3.51
CA LEU A 14 -24.71 7.34 -2.31
C LEU A 14 -24.58 8.76 -1.78
N ASP A 15 -24.45 8.86 -0.46
CA ASP A 15 -24.10 10.11 0.20
C ASP A 15 -22.63 10.44 -0.05
N THR A 16 -22.36 11.60 -0.63
CA THR A 16 -21.03 12.03 -1.05
C THR A 16 -20.43 13.07 -0.10
N PRO A 17 -19.09 13.24 -0.07
CA PRO A 17 -18.11 12.45 -0.81
C PRO A 17 -17.89 11.06 -0.23
N CYS A 18 -17.72 10.05 -1.07
CA CYS A 18 -17.50 8.67 -0.63
C CYS A 18 -16.55 7.90 -1.56
N LEU A 19 -15.93 6.84 -1.03
CA LEU A 19 -15.09 5.94 -1.80
C LEU A 19 -15.87 4.72 -2.27
N THR A 20 -15.76 4.41 -3.55
CA THR A 20 -16.32 3.20 -4.16
C THR A 20 -15.22 2.29 -4.68
N ILE A 21 -15.46 0.97 -4.66
CA ILE A 21 -14.60 -0.03 -5.30
C ILE A 21 -15.44 -0.86 -6.28
N ASP A 22 -15.07 -0.83 -7.55
CA ASP A 22 -15.55 -1.79 -8.53
C ASP A 22 -14.97 -3.17 -8.22
N ILE A 23 -15.82 -4.10 -7.80
CA ILE A 23 -15.39 -5.44 -7.36
C ILE A 23 -14.79 -6.27 -8.49
N ASN A 24 -15.24 -6.08 -9.74
CA ASN A 24 -14.73 -6.82 -10.88
C ASN A 24 -13.34 -6.33 -11.28
N ALA A 25 -13.11 -5.00 -11.25
CA ALA A 25 -11.80 -4.40 -11.45
C ALA A 25 -10.82 -4.82 -10.35
N LEU A 26 -11.22 -4.80 -9.08
CA LEU A 26 -10.41 -5.28 -7.96
C LEU A 26 -10.02 -6.76 -8.13
N LYS A 27 -10.99 -7.63 -8.37
CA LYS A 27 -10.74 -9.07 -8.61
C LYS A 27 -9.79 -9.32 -9.76
N LYS A 28 -9.92 -8.55 -10.86
CA LYS A 28 -9.01 -8.59 -11.99
C LYS A 28 -7.58 -8.22 -11.60
N ASN A 29 -7.39 -7.15 -10.83
CA ASN A 29 -6.08 -6.71 -10.35
C ASN A 29 -5.42 -7.78 -9.47
N LEU A 30 -6.16 -8.37 -8.53
CA LEU A 30 -5.66 -9.44 -7.67
C LEU A 30 -5.23 -10.66 -8.51
N ALA A 31 -6.05 -11.07 -9.47
CA ALA A 31 -5.74 -12.20 -10.36
C ALA A 31 -4.50 -11.94 -11.23
N VAL A 32 -4.35 -10.72 -11.78
CA VAL A 32 -3.18 -10.33 -12.60
C VAL A 32 -1.90 -10.41 -11.78
N MET A 33 -1.89 -9.85 -10.55
CA MET A 33 -0.73 -9.88 -9.67
C MET A 33 -0.37 -11.32 -9.27
N GLN A 34 -1.35 -12.13 -8.90
CA GLN A 34 -1.11 -13.51 -8.50
C GLN A 34 -0.59 -14.37 -9.67
N LYS A 35 -1.15 -14.19 -10.87
CA LYS A 35 -0.66 -14.84 -12.10
C LYS A 35 0.78 -14.44 -12.41
N PHE A 36 1.13 -13.17 -12.19
CA PHE A 36 2.51 -12.69 -12.31
C PHE A 36 3.44 -13.43 -11.33
N GLY A 37 3.07 -13.51 -10.05
CA GLY A 37 3.84 -14.24 -9.03
C GLY A 37 4.07 -15.69 -9.39
N GLN A 38 3.01 -16.40 -9.80
CA GLN A 38 3.09 -17.80 -10.23
C GLN A 38 3.99 -18.00 -11.45
N LYS A 39 3.84 -17.15 -12.47
CA LYS A 39 4.66 -17.22 -13.70
C LYS A 39 6.15 -17.05 -13.43
N ASN A 40 6.51 -16.22 -12.46
CA ASN A 40 7.89 -15.85 -12.17
C ASN A 40 8.46 -16.56 -10.92
N ALA A 41 7.70 -17.46 -10.30
CA ALA A 41 8.06 -18.15 -9.05
C ALA A 41 8.42 -17.17 -7.91
N ILE A 42 7.68 -16.03 -7.83
CA ILE A 42 7.83 -14.98 -6.83
C ILE A 42 6.61 -14.97 -5.92
N ASN A 43 6.84 -14.92 -4.63
CA ASN A 43 5.78 -14.81 -3.63
C ASN A 43 5.21 -13.37 -3.59
N ILE A 44 3.91 -13.27 -3.38
CA ILE A 44 3.23 -11.99 -3.19
C ILE A 44 2.90 -11.85 -1.70
N ARG A 45 3.44 -10.79 -1.07
CA ARG A 45 3.11 -10.37 0.31
C ARG A 45 2.65 -8.90 0.27
N PRO A 46 1.41 -8.62 -0.15
CA PRO A 46 0.97 -7.27 -0.46
C PRO A 46 0.95 -6.36 0.76
N HIS A 47 1.13 -5.05 0.53
CA HIS A 47 1.21 -4.07 1.60
C HIS A 47 -0.15 -3.42 1.90
N CYS A 48 -0.74 -3.77 3.04
CA CYS A 48 -2.07 -3.31 3.46
C CYS A 48 -2.14 -1.82 3.84
N LYS A 49 -0.99 -1.12 3.98
CA LYS A 49 -0.99 0.32 4.25
C LYS A 49 -1.76 1.13 3.21
N THR A 50 -1.86 0.61 1.98
CA THR A 50 -2.56 1.26 0.87
C THR A 50 -4.07 1.28 1.11
N HIS A 51 -4.68 0.12 1.25
CA HIS A 51 -6.14 0.01 1.33
C HIS A 51 -6.70 -0.02 2.76
N LYS A 52 -5.89 -0.28 3.76
CA LYS A 52 -6.25 -0.24 5.18
C LYS A 52 -7.53 -1.03 5.56
N CYS A 53 -7.82 -2.11 4.86
CA CYS A 53 -9.04 -2.90 4.99
C CYS A 53 -8.69 -4.39 5.18
N SER A 54 -9.08 -4.97 6.33
CA SER A 54 -8.82 -6.38 6.64
C SER A 54 -9.54 -7.32 5.68
N ARG A 55 -10.74 -6.96 5.22
CA ARG A 55 -11.51 -7.76 4.27
C ARG A 55 -10.83 -7.84 2.90
N LEU A 56 -10.24 -6.74 2.41
CA LEU A 56 -9.44 -6.75 1.18
C LEU A 56 -8.15 -7.55 1.38
N ALA A 57 -7.50 -7.43 2.54
CA ALA A 57 -6.33 -8.25 2.89
C ALA A 57 -6.66 -9.75 2.88
N GLN A 58 -7.82 -10.14 3.40
CA GLN A 58 -8.30 -11.52 3.36
C GLN A 58 -8.50 -12.00 1.90
N MET A 59 -9.09 -11.17 1.04
CA MET A 59 -9.20 -11.50 -0.40
C MET A 59 -7.83 -11.70 -1.05
N GLN A 60 -6.82 -10.90 -0.71
CA GLN A 60 -5.47 -11.10 -1.24
C GLN A 60 -4.90 -12.47 -0.83
N ILE A 61 -5.13 -12.91 0.41
CA ILE A 61 -4.75 -14.27 0.86
C ILE A 61 -5.51 -15.35 0.06
N GLU A 62 -6.81 -15.18 -0.14
CA GLU A 62 -7.63 -16.11 -0.93
C GLU A 62 -7.18 -16.23 -2.39
N TYR A 63 -6.64 -15.14 -2.96
CA TYR A 63 -6.01 -15.14 -4.27
C TYR A 63 -4.60 -15.74 -4.29
N GLY A 64 -4.02 -16.07 -3.13
CA GLY A 64 -2.76 -16.81 -3.02
C GLY A 64 -1.57 -16.00 -2.50
N ALA A 65 -1.80 -14.83 -1.90
CA ALA A 65 -0.74 -14.14 -1.18
C ALA A 65 -0.28 -14.97 0.03
N ILE A 66 1.03 -15.03 0.27
CA ILE A 66 1.63 -15.86 1.34
C ILE A 66 1.47 -15.26 2.73
N GLY A 67 0.97 -14.06 2.83
CA GLY A 67 0.82 -13.22 4.02
C GLY A 67 0.65 -11.78 3.54
N VAL A 68 0.75 -10.82 4.47
CA VAL A 68 0.62 -9.39 4.18
C VAL A 68 1.68 -8.57 4.86
N CYS A 69 1.93 -7.36 4.35
CA CYS A 69 2.78 -6.36 4.98
C CYS A 69 1.97 -5.23 5.60
N VAL A 70 2.46 -4.68 6.70
CA VAL A 70 1.94 -3.48 7.35
C VAL A 70 3.09 -2.56 7.76
N ALA A 71 2.83 -1.25 7.88
CA ALA A 71 3.83 -0.29 8.29
C ALA A 71 3.90 -0.12 9.82
N LYS A 72 2.83 -0.44 10.53
CA LYS A 72 2.67 -0.14 11.97
C LYS A 72 2.17 -1.35 12.76
N VAL A 73 2.57 -1.42 14.03
CA VAL A 73 2.10 -2.50 14.91
C VAL A 73 0.58 -2.46 15.11
N SER A 74 -0.02 -1.26 15.13
CA SER A 74 -1.47 -1.11 15.24
C SER A 74 -2.25 -1.68 14.05
N GLU A 75 -1.67 -1.66 12.86
CA GLU A 75 -2.23 -2.31 11.67
C GLU A 75 -2.14 -3.84 11.82
N ALA A 76 -0.97 -4.35 12.27
CA ALA A 76 -0.80 -5.77 12.53
C ALA A 76 -1.81 -6.32 13.55
N GLU A 77 -2.08 -5.57 14.63
CA GLU A 77 -3.08 -5.96 15.63
C GLU A 77 -4.47 -6.17 15.02
N VAL A 78 -4.92 -5.24 14.17
CA VAL A 78 -6.23 -5.35 13.52
C VAL A 78 -6.27 -6.58 12.61
N LEU A 79 -5.28 -6.78 11.76
CA LEU A 79 -5.23 -7.91 10.83
C LEU A 79 -5.18 -9.25 11.56
N ILE A 80 -4.33 -9.37 12.59
CA ILE A 80 -4.22 -10.59 13.38
C ILE A 80 -5.50 -10.89 14.16
N ASN A 81 -6.17 -9.85 14.69
CA ASN A 81 -7.47 -10.00 15.36
C ASN A 81 -8.57 -10.45 14.39
N ASN A 82 -8.46 -10.13 13.10
CA ASN A 82 -9.34 -10.62 12.03
C ASN A 82 -8.87 -11.96 11.42
N GLY A 83 -7.94 -12.68 12.07
CA GLY A 83 -7.52 -14.02 11.66
C GLY A 83 -6.46 -14.06 10.56
N ILE A 84 -5.90 -12.92 10.15
CA ILE A 84 -4.85 -12.86 9.13
C ILE A 84 -3.50 -13.14 9.79
N ASN A 85 -2.87 -14.23 9.39
CA ASN A 85 -1.56 -14.65 9.87
C ASN A 85 -0.44 -14.27 8.86
N ASN A 86 0.84 -14.55 9.24
CA ASN A 86 2.00 -14.24 8.40
C ASN A 86 2.13 -12.75 8.04
N VAL A 87 1.90 -11.90 9.02
CA VAL A 87 2.06 -10.45 8.89
C VAL A 87 3.53 -10.07 9.02
N LEU A 88 4.04 -9.26 8.08
CA LEU A 88 5.34 -8.61 8.16
C LEU A 88 5.16 -7.14 8.53
N ILE A 89 5.72 -6.71 9.65
CA ILE A 89 5.79 -5.31 10.04
C ILE A 89 7.07 -4.72 9.41
N THR A 90 6.91 -3.81 8.46
CA THR A 90 7.97 -3.26 7.60
C THR A 90 8.69 -2.04 8.17
N SER A 91 8.44 -1.71 9.44
CA SER A 91 9.12 -0.61 10.15
C SER A 91 9.59 -1.09 11.53
N PRO A 92 10.73 -0.60 12.04
CA PRO A 92 11.19 -0.94 13.39
C PRO A 92 10.17 -0.58 14.48
N VAL A 93 10.04 -1.45 15.49
CA VAL A 93 9.16 -1.28 16.65
C VAL A 93 10.03 -1.11 17.89
N ILE A 94 10.18 0.12 18.40
CA ILE A 94 11.22 0.45 19.39
C ILE A 94 10.72 0.94 20.75
N THR A 95 9.47 1.42 20.87
CA THR A 95 8.98 1.93 22.17
C THR A 95 8.36 0.81 22.99
N SER A 96 8.48 0.88 24.32
CA SER A 96 7.93 -0.13 25.24
C SER A 96 6.45 -0.41 25.01
N ASN A 97 5.66 0.65 24.77
CA ASN A 97 4.23 0.49 24.47
C ASN A 97 3.98 -0.31 23.18
N LYS A 98 4.76 -0.04 22.12
CA LYS A 98 4.65 -0.77 20.85
C LYS A 98 5.18 -2.19 20.96
N LEU A 99 6.25 -2.42 21.72
CA LEU A 99 6.78 -3.74 22.01
C LEU A 99 5.77 -4.61 22.77
N ASN A 100 5.07 -4.04 23.76
CA ASN A 100 3.99 -4.73 24.48
C ASN A 100 2.83 -5.12 23.54
N ARG A 101 2.51 -4.28 22.57
CA ARG A 101 1.50 -4.58 21.54
C ARG A 101 2.01 -5.65 20.57
N PHE A 102 3.25 -5.56 20.12
CA PHE A 102 3.88 -6.56 19.26
C PHE A 102 3.95 -7.93 19.96
N GLN A 103 4.23 -7.96 21.28
CA GLN A 103 4.17 -9.17 22.07
C GLN A 103 2.81 -9.86 21.97
N LYS A 104 1.71 -9.11 22.07
CA LYS A 104 0.35 -9.65 21.92
C LYS A 104 0.09 -10.18 20.49
N CYS A 105 0.66 -9.52 19.48
CA CYS A 105 0.61 -10.02 18.10
C CYS A 105 1.31 -11.38 17.97
N LEU A 106 2.53 -11.51 18.51
CA LEU A 106 3.30 -12.76 18.48
C LEU A 106 2.62 -13.90 19.25
N GLN A 107 1.98 -13.61 20.39
CA GLN A 107 1.23 -14.63 21.15
C GLN A 107 0.06 -15.20 20.34
N LYS A 108 -0.59 -14.39 19.51
CA LYS A 108 -1.71 -14.81 18.63
C LYS A 108 -1.24 -15.41 17.32
N SER A 109 -0.17 -14.85 16.76
CA SER A 109 0.40 -15.23 15.45
C SER A 109 1.93 -15.33 15.55
N PRO A 110 2.48 -16.47 16.02
CA PRO A 110 3.93 -16.65 16.23
C PRO A 110 4.76 -16.53 14.94
N GLY A 111 4.12 -16.64 13.77
CA GLY A 111 4.75 -16.44 12.47
C GLY A 111 4.93 -14.97 12.06
N THR A 112 4.51 -14.00 12.89
CA THR A 112 4.66 -12.57 12.58
C THR A 112 6.14 -12.21 12.45
N LEU A 113 6.45 -11.45 11.39
CA LEU A 113 7.80 -11.00 11.02
C LEU A 113 7.96 -9.52 11.37
N LEU A 114 9.18 -9.11 11.73
CA LEU A 114 9.50 -7.73 12.03
C LEU A 114 10.85 -7.34 11.41
N VAL A 115 10.96 -6.14 10.86
CA VAL A 115 12.25 -5.60 10.43
C VAL A 115 13.00 -4.97 11.59
N VAL A 116 14.32 -5.08 11.56
CA VAL A 116 15.24 -4.53 12.57
C VAL A 116 16.42 -3.82 11.90
N ASP A 117 16.88 -2.73 12.49
CA ASP A 117 18.02 -1.92 12.02
C ASP A 117 18.88 -1.34 13.15
N ASN A 118 18.60 -1.69 14.40
CA ASN A 118 19.23 -1.08 15.57
C ASN A 118 19.54 -2.09 16.68
N GLU A 119 20.75 -2.01 17.26
CA GLU A 119 21.22 -2.89 18.31
C GLU A 119 20.35 -2.86 19.58
N ASN A 120 19.95 -1.65 20.02
CA ASN A 120 19.13 -1.53 21.23
C ASN A 120 17.78 -2.23 21.06
N ASN A 121 17.19 -2.18 19.88
CA ASN A 121 15.95 -2.86 19.55
C ASN A 121 16.10 -4.40 19.65
N LEU A 122 17.28 -4.95 19.29
CA LEU A 122 17.53 -6.39 19.40
C LEU A 122 17.45 -6.90 20.85
N LYS A 123 18.00 -6.14 21.82
CA LYS A 123 17.93 -6.47 23.25
C LYS A 123 16.50 -6.56 23.74
N ASP A 124 15.69 -5.55 23.39
CA ASP A 124 14.29 -5.48 23.80
C ASP A 124 13.47 -6.61 23.18
N LEU A 125 13.69 -6.90 21.89
CA LEU A 125 13.02 -8.00 21.20
C LEU A 125 13.44 -9.38 21.73
N ASN A 126 14.72 -9.55 22.10
CA ASN A 126 15.18 -10.79 22.72
C ASN A 126 14.50 -11.01 24.08
N LEU A 127 14.45 -9.99 24.93
CA LEU A 127 13.75 -10.05 26.22
C LEU A 127 12.25 -10.34 26.04
N LEU A 128 11.63 -9.71 25.03
CA LEU A 128 10.24 -9.98 24.66
C LEU A 128 10.04 -11.45 24.29
N GLY A 129 10.89 -11.99 23.41
CA GLY A 129 10.84 -13.41 23.00
C GLY A 129 11.04 -14.37 24.17
N GLU A 130 11.96 -14.06 25.08
CA GLU A 130 12.19 -14.80 26.32
C GLU A 130 10.95 -14.82 27.21
N ASN A 131 10.33 -13.68 27.44
CA ASN A 131 9.13 -13.56 28.30
C ASN A 131 7.95 -14.39 27.79
N ILE A 132 7.80 -14.55 26.48
CA ILE A 132 6.70 -15.35 25.89
C ILE A 132 7.14 -16.75 25.42
N GLN A 133 8.41 -17.12 25.64
CA GLN A 133 9.00 -18.38 25.19
C GLN A 133 8.80 -18.67 23.70
N THR A 134 8.92 -17.60 22.87
CA THR A 134 8.70 -17.66 21.42
C THR A 134 9.81 -16.90 20.70
N LYS A 135 10.42 -17.53 19.70
CA LYS A 135 11.43 -16.85 18.86
C LYS A 135 10.80 -15.77 18.00
N VAL A 136 11.41 -14.60 18.02
CA VAL A 136 11.02 -13.48 17.16
C VAL A 136 11.72 -13.62 15.81
N ASN A 137 10.96 -13.79 14.73
CA ASN A 137 11.50 -13.82 13.38
C ASN A 137 11.79 -12.40 12.91
N VAL A 138 13.05 -12.10 12.59
CA VAL A 138 13.49 -10.76 12.21
C VAL A 138 14.11 -10.75 10.80
N LEU A 139 13.87 -9.66 10.08
CA LEU A 139 14.56 -9.33 8.84
C LEU A 139 15.43 -8.09 9.09
N ILE A 140 16.65 -8.08 8.57
CA ILE A 140 17.47 -6.86 8.59
C ILE A 140 16.88 -5.89 7.55
N ASP A 141 16.57 -4.66 7.98
CA ASP A 141 16.20 -3.59 7.06
C ASP A 141 17.46 -2.97 6.45
N LEU A 142 17.52 -2.91 5.12
CA LEU A 142 18.64 -2.33 4.38
C LEU A 142 18.31 -0.90 3.96
N ASN A 143 19.29 0.00 4.12
CA ASN A 143 19.19 1.34 3.56
C ASN A 143 19.25 1.26 2.03
N SER A 144 18.12 1.43 1.39
CA SER A 144 17.99 1.43 -0.08
C SER A 144 18.51 2.70 -0.77
N GLY A 145 19.08 3.62 -0.01
CA GLY A 145 19.53 4.94 -0.48
C GLY A 145 18.55 6.08 -0.18
N ILE A 146 17.38 5.80 0.40
CA ILE A 146 16.43 6.83 0.87
C ILE A 146 16.92 7.48 2.17
N GLY A 147 17.62 6.73 3.03
CA GLY A 147 18.02 7.21 4.36
C GLY A 147 16.86 7.32 5.35
N ARG A 148 15.76 6.58 5.14
CA ARG A 148 14.58 6.59 6.02
C ARG A 148 14.75 5.69 7.23
N THR A 149 15.05 4.43 6.99
CA THR A 149 15.37 3.37 7.96
C THR A 149 16.40 2.46 7.33
N GLY A 150 16.87 1.48 8.10
CA GLY A 150 17.77 0.45 7.60
C GLY A 150 19.25 0.76 7.80
N ILE A 151 20.04 -0.30 7.80
CA ILE A 151 21.50 -0.23 7.93
C ILE A 151 22.18 -0.27 6.56
N ASN A 152 23.38 0.29 6.50
CA ASN A 152 24.21 0.22 5.29
C ASN A 152 24.76 -1.19 5.08
N ASN A 153 24.94 -1.58 3.83
CA ASN A 153 25.30 -2.94 3.43
C ASN A 153 26.59 -3.45 4.09
N GLU A 154 27.59 -2.59 4.29
CA GLU A 154 28.88 -2.94 4.90
C GLU A 154 28.78 -3.33 6.39
N LYS A 155 27.68 -2.97 7.05
CA LYS A 155 27.44 -3.29 8.48
C LYS A 155 26.65 -4.57 8.69
N VAL A 156 26.08 -5.15 7.62
CA VAL A 156 25.09 -6.23 7.74
C VAL A 156 25.65 -7.49 8.37
N ILE A 157 26.86 -7.90 8.01
CA ILE A 157 27.48 -9.12 8.57
C ILE A 157 27.70 -8.97 10.07
N ALA A 158 28.26 -7.86 10.52
CA ALA A 158 28.45 -7.60 11.96
C ALA A 158 27.09 -7.57 12.70
N PHE A 159 26.08 -6.98 12.09
CA PHE A 159 24.74 -6.92 12.67
C PHE A 159 24.06 -8.31 12.74
N ALA A 160 24.24 -9.14 11.71
CA ALA A 160 23.74 -10.53 11.70
C ALA A 160 24.47 -11.39 12.77
N GLN A 161 25.80 -11.20 12.94
CA GLN A 161 26.55 -11.83 14.01
C GLN A 161 26.01 -11.42 15.39
N LEU A 162 25.71 -10.13 15.57
CA LEU A 162 25.09 -9.65 16.80
C LEU A 162 23.70 -10.28 17.02
N ILE A 163 22.85 -10.35 16.00
CA ILE A 163 21.52 -11.03 16.11
C ILE A 163 21.73 -12.48 16.59
N SER A 164 22.75 -13.19 16.10
CA SER A 164 22.99 -14.60 16.48
C SER A 164 23.39 -14.80 17.94
N THR A 165 23.84 -13.74 18.63
CA THR A 165 24.11 -13.81 20.09
C THR A 165 22.85 -13.77 20.94
N TYR A 166 21.68 -13.46 20.35
CA TYR A 166 20.41 -13.38 21.04
C TYR A 166 19.58 -14.65 20.81
N PRO A 167 19.42 -15.53 21.82
CA PRO A 167 18.82 -16.86 21.65
C PRO A 167 17.33 -16.83 21.24
N TRP A 168 16.63 -15.74 21.53
CA TRP A 168 15.22 -15.59 21.21
C TRP A 168 14.97 -14.83 19.89
N LEU A 169 16.02 -14.46 19.16
CA LEU A 169 15.88 -13.91 17.81
C LEU A 169 16.21 -14.98 16.76
N LYS A 170 15.53 -14.90 15.63
CA LYS A 170 15.81 -15.70 14.44
C LYS A 170 15.88 -14.82 13.22
N LEU A 171 17.10 -14.64 12.69
CA LEU A 171 17.27 -13.98 11.40
C LEU A 171 16.73 -14.87 10.27
N VAL A 172 15.78 -14.36 9.47
CA VAL A 172 15.15 -15.10 8.38
C VAL A 172 15.38 -14.49 7.00
N GLY A 173 15.88 -13.25 6.94
CA GLY A 173 16.15 -12.58 5.66
C GLY A 173 16.43 -11.10 5.82
N VAL A 174 16.28 -10.38 4.71
CA VAL A 174 16.46 -8.94 4.63
C VAL A 174 15.28 -8.28 3.92
N GLN A 175 14.99 -7.02 4.28
CA GLN A 175 14.09 -6.14 3.57
C GLN A 175 14.90 -5.03 2.90
N CYS A 176 14.55 -4.67 1.65
CA CYS A 176 15.11 -3.54 0.94
C CYS A 176 14.01 -2.85 0.12
N TYR A 177 13.51 -1.71 0.59
CA TYR A 177 12.42 -0.99 -0.09
C TYR A 177 12.86 0.38 -0.58
N ALA A 178 12.92 0.56 -1.90
CA ALA A 178 13.29 1.80 -2.57
C ALA A 178 12.03 2.59 -3.00
N GLY A 179 11.34 3.19 -2.02
CA GLY A 179 10.07 3.90 -2.24
C GLY A 179 10.20 5.12 -3.18
N ASN A 180 11.33 5.82 -3.14
CA ASN A 180 11.62 6.96 -4.01
C ASN A 180 11.78 6.60 -5.50
N LEU A 181 11.83 5.32 -5.84
CA LEU A 181 11.96 4.86 -7.21
C LEU A 181 10.62 4.45 -7.84
N GLN A 182 9.57 4.31 -7.03
CA GLN A 182 8.30 3.72 -7.47
C GLN A 182 7.57 4.55 -8.53
N HIS A 183 7.76 5.88 -8.50
CA HIS A 183 7.05 6.84 -9.36
C HIS A 183 7.96 7.54 -10.37
N ILE A 184 9.18 7.02 -10.60
CA ILE A 184 10.00 7.51 -11.71
C ILE A 184 9.23 7.25 -13.02
N HIS A 185 8.95 8.32 -13.78
CA HIS A 185 8.10 8.26 -14.96
C HIS A 185 8.64 7.27 -16.01
N SER A 186 9.91 7.45 -16.43
CA SER A 186 10.55 6.58 -17.42
C SER A 186 10.73 5.16 -16.88
N TYR A 187 10.17 4.17 -17.59
CA TYR A 187 10.36 2.76 -17.25
C TYR A 187 11.83 2.36 -17.24
N GLN A 188 12.59 2.78 -18.24
CA GLN A 188 14.01 2.44 -18.36
C GLN A 188 14.84 3.00 -17.20
N GLU A 189 14.66 4.28 -16.84
CA GLU A 189 15.35 4.88 -15.71
C GLU A 189 14.96 4.19 -14.39
N ARG A 190 13.67 3.95 -14.19
CA ARG A 190 13.14 3.23 -13.02
C ARG A 190 13.77 1.84 -12.91
N LYS A 191 13.86 1.10 -14.05
CA LYS A 191 14.48 -0.22 -14.13
C LYS A 191 15.94 -0.20 -13.75
N GLU A 192 16.74 0.68 -14.35
CA GLU A 192 18.17 0.78 -14.08
C GLU A 192 18.44 1.10 -12.61
N ARG A 193 17.73 2.07 -12.07
CA ARG A 193 17.93 2.51 -10.67
C ARG A 193 17.46 1.46 -9.68
N SER A 194 16.31 0.83 -9.91
CA SER A 194 15.77 -0.18 -9.01
C SER A 194 16.62 -1.46 -9.02
N LEU A 195 17.02 -1.95 -10.19
CA LEU A 195 17.90 -3.11 -10.29
C LEU A 195 19.26 -2.88 -9.64
N LYS A 196 19.81 -1.67 -9.71
CA LYS A 196 21.06 -1.35 -8.99
C LYS A 196 20.92 -1.56 -7.48
N VAL A 197 19.81 -1.13 -6.90
CA VAL A 197 19.51 -1.31 -5.46
C VAL A 197 19.30 -2.79 -5.13
N MET A 198 18.48 -3.49 -5.91
CA MET A 198 18.11 -4.88 -5.61
C MET A 198 19.26 -5.87 -5.87
N LYS A 199 20.15 -5.59 -6.82
CA LYS A 199 21.39 -6.36 -7.01
C LYS A 199 22.37 -6.18 -5.85
N ALA A 200 22.46 -4.98 -5.29
CA ALA A 200 23.27 -4.74 -4.08
C ALA A 200 22.68 -5.52 -2.87
N ALA A 201 21.36 -5.48 -2.68
CA ALA A 201 20.66 -6.26 -1.66
C ALA A 201 20.86 -7.77 -1.85
N SER A 202 20.81 -8.24 -3.09
CA SER A 202 21.12 -9.66 -3.42
C SER A 202 22.56 -10.04 -3.09
N GLY A 203 23.51 -9.12 -3.27
CA GLY A 203 24.90 -9.29 -2.82
C GLY A 203 25.00 -9.48 -1.31
N VAL A 204 24.25 -8.70 -0.54
CA VAL A 204 24.15 -8.85 0.93
C VAL A 204 23.59 -10.22 1.32
N VAL A 205 22.53 -10.70 0.66
CA VAL A 205 21.98 -12.05 0.93
C VAL A 205 23.00 -13.15 0.67
N ARG A 206 23.77 -13.06 -0.44
CA ARG A 206 24.86 -14.03 -0.71
C ARG A 206 25.90 -14.02 0.40
N GLN A 207 26.39 -12.84 0.80
CA GLN A 207 27.36 -12.71 1.89
C GLN A 207 26.84 -13.28 3.20
N LEU A 208 25.57 -13.01 3.57
CA LEU A 208 24.94 -13.60 4.76
C LEU A 208 24.97 -15.12 4.70
N ASN A 209 24.58 -15.73 3.59
CA ASN A 209 24.55 -17.18 3.43
C ASN A 209 25.97 -17.79 3.42
N GLU A 210 26.96 -17.13 2.82
CA GLU A 210 28.40 -17.52 2.85
C GLU A 210 28.97 -17.50 4.28
N HIS A 211 28.46 -16.61 5.15
CA HIS A 211 28.81 -16.58 6.59
C HIS A 211 27.96 -17.52 7.44
N GLY A 212 27.15 -18.38 6.83
CA GLY A 212 26.37 -19.41 7.53
C GLY A 212 25.00 -18.93 8.10
N PHE A 213 24.57 -17.70 7.75
CA PHE A 213 23.24 -17.24 8.08
C PHE A 213 22.23 -17.76 7.05
N ASN A 214 21.17 -18.44 7.52
CA ASN A 214 20.14 -18.97 6.62
C ASN A 214 19.10 -17.90 6.28
N CYS A 215 19.47 -16.98 5.38
CA CYS A 215 18.62 -15.89 4.91
C CYS A 215 17.90 -16.27 3.62
N ASN A 216 16.65 -16.74 3.76
CA ASN A 216 15.83 -17.23 2.65
C ASN A 216 14.86 -16.18 2.09
N ILE A 217 14.77 -15.00 2.73
CA ILE A 217 13.86 -13.94 2.33
C ILE A 217 14.68 -12.72 1.90
N LEU A 218 14.46 -12.28 0.67
CA LEU A 218 14.77 -10.92 0.21
C LEU A 218 13.44 -10.33 -0.25
N THR A 219 12.95 -9.34 0.48
CA THR A 219 11.65 -8.70 0.25
C THR A 219 11.81 -7.18 0.15
N GLY A 220 10.86 -6.54 -0.50
CA GLY A 220 10.82 -5.11 -0.80
C GLY A 220 9.86 -4.88 -1.93
N THR A 221 10.22 -4.02 -2.90
CA THR A 221 9.43 -3.85 -4.12
C THR A 221 8.06 -3.22 -3.87
N GLY A 222 7.66 -2.31 -4.72
CA GLY A 222 6.33 -1.73 -4.71
C GLY A 222 5.60 -1.96 -6.04
N THR A 223 4.47 -1.31 -6.20
CA THR A 223 3.65 -1.43 -7.42
C THR A 223 4.39 -0.96 -8.67
N GLY A 224 5.22 0.09 -8.59
CA GLY A 224 5.95 0.63 -9.75
C GLY A 224 7.14 -0.19 -10.21
N THR A 225 7.61 -1.15 -9.38
CA THR A 225 8.81 -1.97 -9.70
C THR A 225 8.56 -3.47 -9.57
N TYR A 226 7.28 -3.89 -9.49
CA TYR A 226 6.91 -5.30 -9.26
C TYR A 226 7.46 -6.26 -10.33
N ASP A 227 7.53 -5.80 -11.58
CA ASP A 227 8.03 -6.54 -12.74
C ASP A 227 9.53 -6.34 -13.02
N ILE A 228 10.17 -5.47 -12.26
CA ILE A 228 11.58 -5.09 -12.40
C ILE A 228 12.45 -5.82 -11.38
N ASP A 229 12.12 -5.68 -10.11
CA ASP A 229 13.03 -5.95 -8.98
C ASP A 229 13.48 -7.41 -8.87
N MET A 230 12.71 -8.34 -9.43
CA MET A 230 13.05 -9.76 -9.44
C MET A 230 13.97 -10.15 -10.60
N GLN A 231 14.26 -9.24 -11.56
CA GLN A 231 15.10 -9.56 -12.73
C GLN A 231 16.57 -9.64 -12.30
N ASP A 232 17.20 -10.81 -12.52
CA ASP A 232 18.60 -11.08 -12.15
C ASP A 232 18.95 -10.77 -10.68
N THR A 233 18.01 -10.98 -9.76
CA THR A 233 18.16 -10.73 -8.32
C THR A 233 17.79 -11.97 -7.51
N LEU A 234 17.97 -11.89 -6.19
CA LEU A 234 17.55 -12.93 -5.23
C LEU A 234 16.23 -12.54 -4.52
N VAL A 235 15.44 -11.65 -5.10
CA VAL A 235 14.13 -11.30 -4.54
C VAL A 235 13.24 -12.54 -4.50
N THR A 236 12.68 -12.84 -3.34
CA THR A 236 11.82 -14.00 -3.10
C THR A 236 10.37 -13.61 -2.88
N GLU A 237 10.12 -12.37 -2.42
CA GLU A 237 8.80 -11.83 -2.14
C GLU A 237 8.72 -10.37 -2.60
N ILE A 238 7.56 -9.96 -3.10
CA ILE A 238 7.27 -8.56 -3.44
C ILE A 238 6.12 -8.02 -2.59
N GLN A 239 6.17 -6.69 -2.30
CA GLN A 239 5.26 -6.00 -1.38
C GLN A 239 4.37 -4.93 -2.07
N PRO A 240 3.76 -5.20 -3.24
CA PRO A 240 2.94 -4.20 -3.93
C PRO A 240 1.69 -3.87 -3.11
N GLY A 241 1.27 -2.61 -3.11
CA GLY A 241 0.06 -2.15 -2.42
C GLY A 241 -0.97 -1.58 -3.39
N SER A 242 -0.62 -0.47 -4.03
CA SER A 242 -1.52 0.36 -4.84
C SER A 242 -2.08 -0.34 -6.09
N TYR A 243 -1.47 -1.45 -6.54
CA TYR A 243 -2.00 -2.27 -7.65
C TYR A 243 -3.45 -2.72 -7.43
N THR A 244 -3.89 -2.81 -6.18
CA THR A 244 -5.25 -3.24 -5.82
C THR A 244 -6.30 -2.29 -6.36
N VAL A 245 -6.09 -0.99 -6.17
CA VAL A 245 -7.07 0.07 -6.45
C VAL A 245 -6.62 1.06 -7.51
N MET A 246 -5.31 1.26 -7.66
CA MET A 246 -4.65 2.23 -8.54
C MET A 246 -5.02 3.69 -8.21
N ASP A 247 -4.26 4.62 -8.77
CA ASP A 247 -4.44 6.06 -8.66
C ASP A 247 -3.84 6.78 -9.87
N VAL A 248 -3.90 8.12 -9.90
CA VAL A 248 -3.35 8.92 -10.99
C VAL A 248 -1.83 8.80 -11.04
N GLU A 249 -1.16 8.84 -9.88
CA GLU A 249 0.31 8.81 -9.78
C GLU A 249 0.89 7.55 -10.45
N TYR A 250 0.33 6.36 -10.17
CA TYR A 250 0.76 5.13 -10.84
C TYR A 250 0.30 5.03 -12.29
N ARG A 251 -0.87 5.59 -12.65
CA ARG A 251 -1.33 5.57 -14.05
C ARG A 251 -0.42 6.34 -15.00
N GLU A 252 0.24 7.37 -14.52
CA GLU A 252 1.03 8.29 -15.35
C GLU A 252 2.47 7.84 -15.58
N ILE A 253 2.99 6.85 -14.84
CA ILE A 253 4.31 6.30 -15.13
C ILE A 253 4.25 5.36 -16.35
N GLU A 254 5.38 5.17 -17.02
CA GLU A 254 5.49 4.21 -18.13
C GLU A 254 5.52 2.76 -17.62
N SER A 255 5.01 1.83 -18.41
CA SER A 255 5.31 0.40 -18.31
C SER A 255 6.31 -0.03 -19.38
N GLU A 256 6.78 -1.26 -19.36
CA GLU A 256 7.83 -1.74 -20.30
C GLU A 256 7.48 -1.49 -21.78
N PHE A 257 6.20 -1.58 -22.15
CA PHE A 257 5.75 -1.51 -23.55
C PHE A 257 4.75 -0.38 -23.81
N ASN A 258 4.39 0.40 -22.80
CA ASN A 258 3.38 1.45 -22.95
C ASN A 258 3.82 2.74 -22.25
N SER A 259 3.42 3.88 -22.80
CA SER A 259 3.63 5.20 -22.22
C SER A 259 2.82 5.47 -20.94
N LYS A 260 1.98 4.52 -20.52
CA LYS A 260 1.19 4.56 -19.28
C LYS A 260 1.17 3.19 -18.63
N PHE A 261 1.08 3.19 -17.31
CA PHE A 261 0.99 1.98 -16.50
C PHE A 261 -0.46 1.47 -16.45
N ASN A 262 -0.80 0.65 -17.43
CA ASN A 262 -2.16 0.15 -17.65
C ASN A 262 -2.33 -1.35 -17.35
N THR A 263 -1.36 -1.97 -16.69
CA THR A 263 -1.41 -3.39 -16.31
C THR A 263 -2.55 -3.67 -15.32
N PHE A 264 -2.77 -2.72 -14.42
CA PHE A 264 -3.86 -2.77 -13.43
C PHE A 264 -4.92 -1.72 -13.76
N THR A 265 -6.17 -2.07 -13.48
CA THR A 265 -7.33 -1.20 -13.71
C THR A 265 -7.56 -0.33 -12.46
N ASN A 266 -7.96 0.93 -12.64
CA ASN A 266 -8.46 1.70 -11.52
C ASN A 266 -9.74 1.02 -10.99
N ALA A 267 -9.64 0.49 -9.78
CA ALA A 267 -10.76 -0.19 -9.13
C ALA A 267 -11.45 0.72 -8.11
N MET A 268 -10.79 1.79 -7.66
CA MET A 268 -11.35 2.73 -6.70
C MET A 268 -11.62 4.07 -7.39
N SER A 269 -12.77 4.63 -7.08
CA SER A 269 -13.09 6.03 -7.38
C SER A 269 -13.66 6.74 -6.16
N LEU A 270 -13.57 8.06 -6.18
CA LEU A 270 -14.21 8.95 -5.24
C LEU A 270 -15.41 9.59 -5.95
N LEU A 271 -16.59 9.45 -5.35
CA LEU A 271 -17.78 10.16 -5.82
C LEU A 271 -17.92 11.48 -5.08
N THR A 272 -18.28 12.52 -5.81
CA THR A 272 -18.55 13.87 -5.29
C THR A 272 -19.73 14.50 -6.03
N THR A 273 -20.58 15.24 -5.34
CA THR A 273 -21.79 15.84 -5.92
C THR A 273 -21.61 17.32 -6.19
N VAL A 274 -22.13 17.79 -7.32
CA VAL A 274 -22.23 19.22 -7.62
C VAL A 274 -23.28 19.85 -6.71
N ILE A 275 -22.81 20.66 -5.75
CA ILE A 275 -23.66 21.34 -4.75
C ILE A 275 -24.02 22.78 -5.16
N SER A 276 -23.29 23.37 -6.11
CA SER A 276 -23.59 24.70 -6.64
C SER A 276 -23.11 24.86 -8.08
N SER A 277 -24.00 25.32 -8.95
CA SER A 277 -23.76 25.64 -10.37
C SER A 277 -24.15 27.08 -10.71
N ASN A 278 -24.00 28.00 -9.75
CA ASN A 278 -24.41 29.39 -9.91
C ASN A 278 -23.40 30.27 -10.69
N ASN A 279 -22.24 29.72 -10.99
CA ASN A 279 -21.18 30.43 -11.71
C ASN A 279 -21.08 29.95 -13.15
N GLU A 280 -20.75 30.88 -14.07
CA GLU A 280 -20.64 30.59 -15.50
C GLU A 280 -19.38 29.75 -15.83
N ASN A 281 -18.31 29.88 -15.04
CA ASN A 281 -16.98 29.33 -15.37
C ASN A 281 -16.59 28.09 -14.53
N HIS A 282 -17.39 27.71 -13.55
CA HIS A 282 -17.10 26.57 -12.71
C HIS A 282 -18.33 26.09 -11.93
N VAL A 283 -18.24 24.89 -11.42
CA VAL A 283 -19.18 24.37 -10.41
C VAL A 283 -18.43 24.02 -9.13
N THR A 284 -19.15 23.98 -8.01
CA THR A 284 -18.66 23.58 -6.70
C THR A 284 -19.13 22.18 -6.36
N VAL A 285 -18.20 21.34 -5.92
CA VAL A 285 -18.50 19.98 -5.43
C VAL A 285 -18.19 19.86 -3.93
N ASP A 286 -18.75 18.86 -3.27
CA ASP A 286 -18.62 18.59 -1.83
C ASP A 286 -17.33 17.88 -1.40
N ALA A 287 -16.44 17.52 -2.34
CA ALA A 287 -15.13 16.97 -2.03
C ALA A 287 -14.04 18.04 -2.15
N GLY A 288 -13.59 18.58 -1.03
CA GLY A 288 -12.40 19.43 -0.90
C GLY A 288 -11.18 18.66 -0.40
N THR A 289 -10.20 19.39 0.16
CA THR A 289 -8.93 18.79 0.60
C THR A 289 -9.05 17.89 1.84
N LYS A 290 -10.17 17.95 2.57
CA LYS A 290 -10.48 16.99 3.64
C LYS A 290 -11.04 15.66 3.11
N GLY A 291 -11.54 15.64 1.88
CA GLY A 291 -12.02 14.44 1.20
C GLY A 291 -11.02 13.85 0.21
N ILE A 292 -10.01 14.61 -0.23
CA ILE A 292 -9.00 14.17 -1.21
C ILE A 292 -7.62 14.59 -0.74
N TYR A 293 -6.66 13.65 -0.70
CA TYR A 293 -5.27 14.00 -0.48
C TYR A 293 -4.75 14.90 -1.59
N VAL A 294 -4.18 16.05 -1.19
CA VAL A 294 -3.59 17.02 -2.12
C VAL A 294 -2.17 16.61 -2.46
N ASP A 295 -1.93 16.34 -3.73
CA ASP A 295 -0.60 16.11 -4.29
C ASP A 295 -0.12 17.36 -5.04
N ALA A 296 1.19 17.67 -4.96
CA ALA A 296 1.76 18.83 -5.61
C ALA A 296 1.86 18.67 -7.15
N HIS A 297 1.91 17.44 -7.64
CA HIS A 297 2.20 17.12 -9.05
C HIS A 297 0.99 16.55 -9.79
N HIS A 298 0.12 15.82 -9.10
CA HIS A 298 -1.01 15.11 -9.69
C HIS A 298 -2.34 15.71 -9.23
N LYS A 299 -3.29 15.80 -10.15
CA LYS A 299 -4.65 16.25 -9.87
C LYS A 299 -5.61 15.07 -9.92
N PRO A 300 -6.75 15.14 -9.23
CA PRO A 300 -7.82 14.16 -9.47
C PRO A 300 -8.20 14.14 -10.95
N HIS A 301 -8.43 12.94 -11.48
CA HIS A 301 -8.85 12.77 -12.86
C HIS A 301 -10.34 12.43 -12.91
N ILE A 302 -11.15 13.25 -13.59
CA ILE A 302 -12.58 13.04 -13.78
C ILE A 302 -12.78 11.99 -14.88
N ILE A 303 -13.63 10.96 -14.62
CA ILE A 303 -13.78 9.83 -15.54
C ILE A 303 -15.16 9.70 -16.18
N ASN A 304 -16.17 10.37 -15.66
CA ASN A 304 -17.53 10.29 -16.18
C ASN A 304 -18.03 11.53 -16.91
N PHE A 305 -17.18 12.55 -17.07
CA PHE A 305 -17.44 13.74 -17.87
C PHE A 305 -16.18 14.13 -18.65
N ASP A 306 -16.32 14.34 -19.95
CA ASP A 306 -15.22 14.79 -20.80
C ASP A 306 -14.93 16.27 -20.64
N GLY A 307 -13.64 16.66 -20.75
CA GLY A 307 -13.18 18.06 -20.75
C GLY A 307 -13.37 18.79 -19.43
N LEU A 308 -13.60 18.09 -18.33
CA LEU A 308 -13.67 18.68 -17.00
C LEU A 308 -12.36 18.50 -16.22
N HIS A 309 -12.05 19.47 -15.37
CA HIS A 309 -10.85 19.51 -14.56
C HIS A 309 -11.15 19.87 -13.12
N TYR A 310 -10.51 19.16 -12.18
CA TYR A 310 -10.50 19.52 -10.76
C TYR A 310 -9.42 20.58 -10.52
N ASP A 311 -9.81 21.74 -10.01
CA ASP A 311 -8.89 22.86 -9.73
C ASP A 311 -8.49 22.88 -8.25
N TRP A 312 -7.21 22.55 -7.94
CA TRP A 312 -6.68 22.59 -6.57
C TRP A 312 -6.66 24.00 -5.95
N ASN A 313 -6.61 25.05 -6.78
CA ASN A 313 -6.64 26.45 -6.30
C ASN A 313 -8.07 26.91 -5.99
N GLY A 314 -9.01 25.98 -5.83
CA GLY A 314 -10.42 26.27 -5.66
C GLY A 314 -10.79 26.74 -4.27
N PHE A 315 -11.65 25.98 -3.55
CA PHE A 315 -12.35 26.48 -2.39
C PHE A 315 -11.85 25.94 -1.04
N GLY A 316 -10.72 25.19 -1.01
CA GLY A 316 -10.06 24.74 0.22
C GLY A 316 -10.64 23.46 0.80
N ASP A 317 -10.94 23.46 2.09
CA ASP A 317 -11.08 22.28 2.92
C ASP A 317 -12.27 21.38 2.55
N GLU A 318 -13.46 21.97 2.46
CA GLU A 318 -14.72 21.20 2.33
C GLU A 318 -15.22 21.11 0.89
N HIS A 319 -14.77 22.01 0.01
CA HIS A 319 -15.34 22.15 -1.33
C HIS A 319 -14.29 22.07 -2.42
N GLY A 320 -14.61 21.35 -3.48
CA GLY A 320 -13.83 21.31 -4.71
C GLY A 320 -14.39 22.21 -5.79
N LYS A 321 -13.51 22.65 -6.69
CA LYS A 321 -13.86 23.46 -7.85
C LYS A 321 -13.64 22.66 -9.13
N ILE A 322 -14.66 22.58 -9.97
CA ILE A 322 -14.58 21.93 -11.28
C ILE A 322 -14.73 22.99 -12.36
N THR A 323 -13.81 22.99 -13.32
CA THR A 323 -13.81 23.83 -14.52
C THR A 323 -13.98 22.97 -15.77
N ALA A 324 -14.32 23.59 -16.89
CA ALA A 324 -14.44 22.91 -18.18
C ALA A 324 -13.52 23.54 -19.22
N ASP A 325 -13.03 22.73 -20.15
CA ASP A 325 -12.36 23.20 -21.36
C ASP A 325 -13.34 23.93 -22.30
N ALA A 326 -12.82 24.75 -23.19
CA ALA A 326 -13.63 25.45 -24.19
C ALA A 326 -14.45 24.45 -25.03
N GLY A 327 -15.76 24.65 -25.07
CA GLY A 327 -16.69 23.81 -25.82
C GLY A 327 -17.33 22.66 -25.03
N PHE A 328 -16.88 22.41 -23.81
CA PHE A 328 -17.51 21.45 -22.90
C PHE A 328 -18.49 22.15 -21.94
N LYS A 329 -19.55 21.45 -21.58
CA LYS A 329 -20.55 21.96 -20.65
C LYS A 329 -20.17 21.61 -19.21
N LEU A 330 -20.33 22.57 -18.32
CA LEU A 330 -20.28 22.32 -16.88
C LEU A 330 -21.48 21.46 -16.46
N PRO A 331 -21.31 20.54 -15.51
CA PRO A 331 -22.40 19.79 -14.92
C PRO A 331 -23.33 20.72 -14.11
N VAL A 332 -24.50 20.21 -13.75
CA VAL A 332 -25.49 20.97 -12.99
C VAL A 332 -25.64 20.44 -11.56
N ASN A 333 -26.37 21.15 -10.71
CA ASN A 333 -26.65 20.72 -9.35
C ASN A 333 -27.22 19.29 -9.33
N LEU A 334 -26.71 18.48 -8.40
CA LEU A 334 -27.02 17.07 -8.18
C LEU A 334 -26.31 16.09 -9.14
N ASP A 335 -25.60 16.58 -10.15
CA ASP A 335 -24.73 15.68 -10.93
C ASP A 335 -23.64 15.11 -10.03
N VAL A 336 -23.42 13.80 -10.14
CA VAL A 336 -22.34 13.09 -9.42
C VAL A 336 -21.12 12.99 -10.33
N ILE A 337 -19.99 13.49 -9.83
CA ILE A 337 -18.70 13.42 -10.52
C ILE A 337 -17.90 12.28 -9.92
N GLU A 338 -17.32 11.45 -10.77
CA GLU A 338 -16.48 10.32 -10.40
C GLU A 338 -15.01 10.64 -10.67
N LEU A 339 -14.18 10.54 -9.61
CA LEU A 339 -12.77 10.93 -9.61
C LEU A 339 -11.85 9.72 -9.38
N ILE A 340 -10.79 9.62 -10.17
CA ILE A 340 -9.60 8.89 -9.75
C ILE A 340 -8.76 9.85 -8.92
N VAL A 341 -8.43 9.46 -7.67
CA VAL A 341 -7.68 10.31 -6.75
C VAL A 341 -6.20 10.41 -7.15
N PRO A 342 -5.49 11.49 -6.77
CA PRO A 342 -4.06 11.65 -7.07
C PRO A 342 -3.21 10.52 -6.49
N HIS A 343 -3.39 10.22 -5.20
CA HIS A 343 -2.71 9.14 -4.49
C HIS A 343 -3.70 8.40 -3.57
N CYS A 344 -3.79 7.08 -3.76
CA CYS A 344 -4.79 6.27 -3.07
C CYS A 344 -4.52 6.12 -1.56
N ASP A 345 -3.27 5.81 -1.16
CA ASP A 345 -2.91 5.52 0.24
C ASP A 345 -3.40 6.61 1.24
N PRO A 346 -3.04 7.90 1.10
CA PRO A 346 -3.48 8.93 2.03
C PRO A 346 -4.96 9.30 1.88
N THR A 347 -5.54 9.20 0.68
CA THR A 347 -6.97 9.49 0.47
C THR A 347 -7.83 8.46 1.18
N ILE A 348 -7.52 7.16 1.06
CA ILE A 348 -8.24 6.09 1.76
C ILE A 348 -8.25 6.32 3.28
N ASN A 349 -7.16 6.82 3.84
CA ASN A 349 -7.08 7.08 5.29
C ASN A 349 -8.00 8.22 5.78
N LEU A 350 -8.69 8.95 4.89
CA LEU A 350 -9.66 9.99 5.22
C LEU A 350 -11.09 9.43 5.41
N TYR A 351 -11.36 8.19 4.99
CA TYR A 351 -12.68 7.58 4.96
C TYR A 351 -12.81 6.39 5.91
N ASP A 352 -14.03 6.13 6.35
CA ASP A 352 -14.36 5.00 7.23
C ASP A 352 -14.74 3.74 6.46
N TYR A 353 -15.28 3.90 5.24
CA TYR A 353 -15.89 2.81 4.48
C TYR A 353 -15.53 2.86 3.01
N PHE A 354 -15.53 1.67 2.37
CA PHE A 354 -15.67 1.49 0.93
C PHE A 354 -17.07 0.99 0.61
N TYR A 355 -17.73 1.62 -0.35
CA TYR A 355 -18.92 1.06 -0.99
C TYR A 355 -18.49 0.16 -2.14
N ILE A 356 -18.89 -1.09 -2.12
CA ILE A 356 -18.48 -2.09 -3.11
C ILE A 356 -19.52 -2.13 -4.21
N ILE A 357 -19.08 -1.91 -5.43
CA ILE A 357 -19.94 -1.71 -6.59
C ILE A 357 -19.79 -2.88 -7.57
N GLU A 358 -20.91 -3.37 -8.06
CA GLU A 358 -20.98 -4.27 -9.21
C GLU A 358 -22.08 -3.80 -10.17
N ASN A 359 -21.71 -3.50 -11.43
CA ASN A 359 -22.63 -2.95 -12.44
C ASN A 359 -23.42 -1.74 -11.94
N ASP A 360 -22.73 -0.77 -11.36
CA ASP A 360 -23.25 0.47 -10.76
C ASP A 360 -24.16 0.28 -9.52
N ILE A 361 -24.34 -0.93 -9.04
CA ILE A 361 -25.15 -1.24 -7.85
C ILE A 361 -24.23 -1.48 -6.65
N VAL A 362 -24.56 -0.91 -5.52
CA VAL A 362 -23.90 -1.18 -4.23
C VAL A 362 -24.27 -2.58 -3.78
N ILE A 363 -23.28 -3.47 -3.72
CA ILE A 363 -23.48 -4.87 -3.30
C ILE A 363 -23.03 -5.14 -1.87
N ASP A 364 -22.16 -4.28 -1.31
CA ASP A 364 -21.62 -4.45 0.03
C ASP A 364 -20.99 -3.14 0.54
N VAL A 365 -20.70 -3.07 1.85
CA VAL A 365 -19.95 -1.96 2.47
C VAL A 365 -18.86 -2.55 3.35
N TRP A 366 -17.61 -2.12 3.12
CA TRP A 366 -16.44 -2.64 3.86
C TRP A 366 -15.83 -1.56 4.74
N ASP A 367 -15.55 -1.89 6.00
CA ASP A 367 -14.81 -1.02 6.90
C ASP A 367 -13.37 -0.81 6.40
N ILE A 368 -12.89 0.43 6.51
CA ILE A 368 -11.46 0.76 6.42
C ILE A 368 -10.89 0.66 7.84
N ASP A 369 -10.90 -0.53 8.40
CA ASP A 369 -10.68 -0.82 9.82
C ASP A 369 -9.24 -0.58 10.32
N LEU A 370 -8.27 -0.41 9.40
CA LEU A 370 -6.91 0.03 9.68
C LEU A 370 -6.75 1.57 9.58
N ARG A 371 -7.80 2.31 9.25
CA ARG A 371 -7.78 3.78 9.19
C ARG A 371 -7.37 4.36 10.55
N GLY A 372 -6.50 5.38 10.53
CA GLY A 372 -5.99 6.01 11.75
C GLY A 372 -5.06 5.13 12.62
N LYS A 373 -4.77 3.88 12.20
CA LYS A 373 -3.83 2.99 12.90
C LYS A 373 -2.38 3.36 12.57
N SER A 374 -1.93 4.50 13.07
CA SER A 374 -0.62 5.08 12.73
C SER A 374 0.47 4.87 13.81
N GLN A 375 0.20 4.11 14.87
CA GLN A 375 1.13 3.81 15.97
C GLN A 375 1.88 2.50 15.81
#